data_f78c55860c5f6203c0a37978ecc6afee
#
_entry.id   f78c55860c5f6203c0a37978ecc6afee
#
_cell.length_a   1.000
_cell.length_b   1.000
_cell.length_c   1.000
_cell.angle_alpha   90.00
_cell.angle_beta   90.00
_cell.angle_gamma   90.00
#
_symmetry.space_group_name_H-M   'P 1'
#
loop_
_entity.id
_entity.type
_entity.pdbx_description
1 polymer ?
#
loop_
_entity_poly.entity_id
_entity_poly.type
_entity_poly.pdbx_seq_one_letter_code
_entity_poly.pdbx_strand_id
1 'polypeptide(L)'
;MSRLDFAPYGRNPPHTHPHGIELFVVIEGTFLVGFVMSNPNKLFTKVLNKGDVFVFLVGLIHFQFNIGETIGLAFVGLSSQNPRVITIANVVFGSVPPINPNVLIKAFQLDKNVVEYLQIAFTPN
;
A
#
# COMPACT_ATOMS: atom_id res chain seq x y z
N MET A 1 -11.70 -5.29 13.54
CA MET A 1 -11.19 -3.91 13.41
C MET A 1 -9.77 -3.85 13.95
N SER A 2 -8.89 -3.19 13.23
CA SER A 2 -7.48 -3.09 13.60
C SER A 2 -7.10 -1.65 13.89
N ARG A 3 -6.14 -1.48 14.79
CA ARG A 3 -5.53 -0.20 15.07
C ARG A 3 -4.20 -0.10 14.33
N LEU A 4 -3.98 1.02 13.64
CA LEU A 4 -2.74 1.28 12.93
C LEU A 4 -2.11 2.55 13.48
N ASP A 5 -0.85 2.45 13.90
CA ASP A 5 -0.04 3.58 14.33
C ASP A 5 1.00 3.86 13.25
N PHE A 6 1.02 5.11 12.79
CA PHE A 6 1.96 5.54 11.73
C PHE A 6 2.94 6.55 12.32
N ALA A 7 4.23 6.24 12.23
CA ALA A 7 5.25 7.24 12.55
C ALA A 7 5.10 8.45 11.64
N PRO A 8 5.67 9.61 12.00
CA PRO A 8 5.71 10.74 11.06
C PRO A 8 6.30 10.29 9.72
N TYR A 9 5.60 10.64 8.63
CA TYR A 9 5.95 10.21 7.27
C TYR A 9 5.95 8.68 7.06
N GLY A 10 5.41 7.95 8.02
CA GLY A 10 5.17 6.51 7.88
C GLY A 10 4.05 6.24 6.88
N ARG A 11 4.12 5.07 6.27
CA ARG A 11 3.20 4.73 5.20
C ARG A 11 2.80 3.27 5.20
N ASN A 12 1.62 3.04 4.68
CA ASN A 12 1.23 1.75 4.16
C ASN A 12 1.38 1.84 2.64
N PRO A 13 2.37 1.13 2.05
CA PRO A 13 2.69 1.29 0.64
C PRO A 13 1.56 0.79 -0.28
N PRO A 14 1.65 1.04 -1.59
CA PRO A 14 0.65 0.54 -2.51
C PRO A 14 0.41 -0.94 -2.35
N HIS A 15 -0.85 -1.30 -2.07
CA HIS A 15 -1.27 -2.67 -1.79
C HIS A 15 -2.73 -2.84 -2.19
N THR A 16 -3.19 -4.08 -2.18
CA THR A 16 -4.59 -4.38 -2.43
C THR A 16 -5.08 -5.42 -1.42
N HIS A 17 -6.37 -5.34 -1.08
CA HIS A 17 -7.09 -6.37 -0.35
C HIS A 17 -8.03 -7.07 -1.32
N PRO A 18 -7.63 -8.22 -1.91
CA PRO A 18 -8.41 -8.83 -2.97
C PRO A 18 -9.76 -9.42 -2.51
N HIS A 19 -9.96 -9.58 -1.20
CA HIS A 19 -11.14 -10.21 -0.65
C HIS A 19 -11.93 -9.33 0.31
N GLY A 20 -11.70 -8.02 0.33
CA GLY A 20 -12.43 -7.18 1.26
C GLY A 20 -12.39 -5.70 0.94
N ILE A 21 -13.42 -5.02 1.41
CA ILE A 21 -13.50 -3.55 1.41
C ILE A 21 -12.84 -3.07 2.71
N GLU A 22 -12.05 -2.01 2.63
CA GLU A 22 -11.41 -1.42 3.81
C GLU A 22 -12.10 -0.11 4.17
N LEU A 23 -12.49 0.03 5.44
CA LEU A 23 -12.93 1.29 6.03
C LEU A 23 -11.78 1.85 6.86
N PHE A 24 -11.38 3.09 6.59
CA PHE A 24 -10.26 3.75 7.24
C PHE A 24 -10.78 5.00 7.98
N VAL A 25 -10.56 5.05 9.29
CA VAL A 25 -11.04 6.15 10.15
C VAL A 25 -9.84 6.80 10.83
N VAL A 26 -9.66 8.10 10.62
CA VAL A 26 -8.56 8.84 11.24
C VAL A 26 -8.95 9.24 12.67
N ILE A 27 -8.17 8.79 13.63
CA ILE A 27 -8.36 9.14 15.05
C ILE A 27 -7.46 10.29 15.44
N GLU A 28 -6.22 10.30 14.97
CA GLU A 28 -5.25 11.37 15.20
C GLU A 28 -4.37 11.54 13.97
N GLY A 29 -4.00 12.78 13.67
CA GLY A 29 -3.05 13.09 12.60
C GLY A 29 -3.72 13.45 11.29
N THR A 30 -2.90 13.56 10.26
CA THR A 30 -3.32 13.92 8.91
C THR A 30 -2.71 12.96 7.92
N PHE A 31 -3.54 12.40 7.05
CA PHE A 31 -3.13 11.39 6.09
C PHE A 31 -3.44 11.80 4.66
N LEU A 32 -2.50 11.55 3.77
CA LEU A 32 -2.78 11.50 2.34
C LEU A 32 -3.13 10.05 2.02
N VAL A 33 -4.31 9.83 1.47
CA VAL A 33 -4.73 8.51 1.01
C VAL A 33 -5.04 8.56 -0.47
N GLY A 34 -4.95 7.43 -1.14
CA GLY A 34 -5.29 7.36 -2.54
C GLY A 34 -5.53 5.94 -3.01
N PHE A 35 -6.23 5.84 -4.15
CA PHE A 35 -6.41 4.58 -4.84
C PHE A 35 -6.28 4.81 -6.35
N VAL A 36 -5.91 3.76 -7.05
CA VAL A 36 -5.71 3.80 -8.50
C VAL A 36 -6.73 2.89 -9.17
N MET A 37 -7.45 3.45 -10.13
CA MET A 37 -8.28 2.68 -11.04
C MET A 37 -7.51 2.44 -12.34
N SER A 38 -7.84 1.36 -13.04
CA SER A 38 -7.24 1.06 -14.35
C SER A 38 -8.26 1.24 -15.46
N ASN A 39 -7.75 1.37 -16.68
CA ASN A 39 -8.54 1.56 -17.91
C ASN A 39 -9.51 2.76 -17.91
N PRO A 40 -9.00 4.02 -17.85
CA PRO A 40 -7.59 4.41 -17.78
C PRO A 40 -7.03 4.35 -16.37
N ASN A 41 -5.72 4.34 -16.26
CA ASN A 41 -5.04 4.46 -14.97
C ASN A 41 -5.31 5.85 -14.41
N LYS A 42 -6.03 5.90 -13.31
CA LYS A 42 -6.41 7.19 -12.71
C LYS A 42 -6.26 7.13 -11.21
N LEU A 43 -5.49 8.08 -10.68
CA LEU A 43 -5.28 8.24 -9.24
C LEU A 43 -6.33 9.17 -8.67
N PHE A 44 -6.98 8.71 -7.60
CA PHE A 44 -7.84 9.54 -6.75
C PHE A 44 -7.19 9.66 -5.39
N THR A 45 -7.01 10.88 -4.92
CA THR A 45 -6.40 11.15 -3.62
C THR A 45 -7.28 12.04 -2.77
N LYS A 46 -7.09 11.94 -1.46
CA LYS A 46 -7.75 12.83 -0.50
C LYS A 46 -6.85 13.00 0.71
N VAL A 47 -6.86 14.19 1.29
CA VAL A 47 -6.25 14.46 2.58
C VAL A 47 -7.32 14.25 3.65
N LEU A 48 -7.02 13.39 4.61
CA LEU A 48 -7.93 13.06 5.71
C LEU A 48 -7.39 13.65 7.00
N ASN A 49 -8.27 14.31 7.74
CA ASN A 49 -7.99 14.86 9.06
C ASN A 49 -8.72 14.06 10.13
N LYS A 50 -8.44 14.37 11.40
CA LYS A 50 -9.09 13.72 12.54
C LYS A 50 -10.60 13.67 12.35
N GLY A 51 -11.16 12.49 12.50
CA GLY A 51 -12.60 12.24 12.36
C GLY A 51 -13.04 11.88 10.95
N ASP A 52 -12.18 12.02 9.95
CA ASP A 52 -12.53 11.69 8.57
C ASP A 52 -12.52 10.19 8.36
N VAL A 53 -13.37 9.74 7.44
CA VAL A 53 -13.56 8.34 7.07
C VAL A 53 -13.37 8.21 5.56
N PHE A 54 -12.73 7.12 5.16
CA PHE A 54 -12.53 6.83 3.74
C PHE A 54 -12.74 5.33 3.49
N VAL A 55 -13.30 5.00 2.33
CA VAL A 55 -13.58 3.61 1.95
C VAL A 55 -12.72 3.26 0.75
N PHE A 56 -11.96 2.16 0.88
CA PHE A 56 -11.21 1.58 -0.23
C PHE A 56 -11.97 0.34 -0.72
N LEU A 57 -12.36 0.37 -1.98
CA LEU A 57 -13.14 -0.72 -2.57
C LEU A 57 -12.27 -1.97 -2.78
N VAL A 58 -12.94 -3.13 -2.85
CA VAL A 58 -12.26 -4.41 -3.00
C VAL A 58 -11.37 -4.43 -4.25
N GLY A 59 -10.14 -4.92 -4.07
CA GLY A 59 -9.19 -5.14 -5.16
C GLY A 59 -8.48 -3.90 -5.69
N LEU A 60 -8.88 -2.70 -5.32
CA LEU A 60 -8.19 -1.49 -5.77
C LEU A 60 -6.84 -1.34 -5.09
N ILE A 61 -5.82 -0.99 -5.89
CA ILE A 61 -4.51 -0.64 -5.34
C ILE A 61 -4.63 0.70 -4.64
N HIS A 62 -4.23 0.74 -3.37
CA HIS A 62 -4.38 1.94 -2.55
C HIS A 62 -3.22 2.08 -1.56
N PHE A 63 -3.12 3.25 -0.96
CA PHE A 63 -2.06 3.56 0.00
C PHE A 63 -2.57 4.56 1.04
N GLN A 64 -1.88 4.58 2.20
CA GLN A 64 -2.05 5.60 3.23
C GLN A 64 -0.68 6.15 3.60
N PHE A 65 -0.59 7.45 3.80
CA PHE A 65 0.66 8.13 4.10
C PHE A 65 0.42 9.20 5.17
N ASN A 66 1.11 9.07 6.32
CA ASN A 66 1.06 10.09 7.36
C ASN A 66 1.88 11.30 6.92
N ILE A 67 1.22 12.38 6.53
CA ILE A 67 1.88 13.62 6.12
C ILE A 67 2.07 14.60 7.28
N GLY A 68 1.67 14.21 8.49
CA GLY A 68 1.87 15.02 9.70
C GLY A 68 3.25 14.82 10.29
N GLU A 69 3.61 15.72 11.20
CA GLU A 69 4.89 15.70 11.90
C GLU A 69 4.85 14.88 13.20
N THR A 70 3.68 14.36 13.54
CA THR A 70 3.45 13.56 14.74
C THR A 70 2.95 12.17 14.36
N ILE A 71 2.87 11.28 15.34
CA ILE A 71 2.30 9.94 15.14
C ILE A 71 0.85 10.09 14.69
N GLY A 72 0.50 9.37 13.63
CA GLY A 72 -0.87 9.26 13.15
C GLY A 72 -1.50 7.97 13.66
N LEU A 73 -2.78 8.02 13.97
CA LEU A 73 -3.54 6.87 14.45
C LEU A 73 -4.81 6.72 13.63
N ALA A 74 -5.03 5.51 13.13
CA ALA A 74 -6.24 5.17 12.41
C ALA A 74 -6.82 3.84 12.90
N PHE A 75 -8.12 3.69 12.80
CA PHE A 75 -8.78 2.40 12.93
C PHE A 75 -9.22 1.93 11.55
N VAL A 76 -9.05 0.64 11.32
CA VAL A 76 -9.35 0.01 10.03
C VAL A 76 -10.30 -1.14 10.25
N GLY A 77 -11.39 -1.15 9.51
CA GLY A 77 -12.32 -2.28 9.44
C GLY A 77 -12.28 -2.89 8.04
N LEU A 78 -12.29 -4.21 7.98
CA LEU A 78 -12.30 -4.95 6.73
C LEU A 78 -13.57 -5.79 6.65
N SER A 79 -14.18 -5.85 5.47
CA SER A 79 -15.47 -6.51 5.27
C SER A 79 -15.38 -8.04 5.23
N SER A 80 -14.17 -8.59 5.30
CA SER A 80 -13.93 -10.03 5.26
C SER A 80 -13.12 -10.47 6.48
N GLN A 81 -13.31 -11.68 6.95
CA GLN A 81 -12.48 -12.29 8.00
C GLN A 81 -11.08 -12.63 7.46
N ASN A 82 -10.94 -12.79 6.16
CA ASN A 82 -9.66 -13.06 5.51
C ASN A 82 -9.53 -12.21 4.25
N PRO A 83 -9.34 -10.88 4.41
CA PRO A 83 -9.30 -9.97 3.27
C PRO A 83 -8.05 -10.13 2.42
N ARG A 84 -6.99 -10.76 2.96
CA ARG A 84 -5.67 -10.85 2.39
C ARG A 84 -5.05 -9.48 2.14
N VAL A 85 -3.76 -9.46 1.92
CA VAL A 85 -3.03 -8.25 1.54
C VAL A 85 -1.96 -8.63 0.52
N ILE A 86 -1.94 -7.87 -0.57
CA ILE A 86 -0.89 -7.97 -1.58
C ILE A 86 -0.19 -6.62 -1.62
N THR A 87 1.00 -6.55 -1.04
CA THR A 87 1.86 -5.36 -1.14
C THR A 87 2.65 -5.48 -2.43
N ILE A 88 2.42 -4.57 -3.35
CA ILE A 88 2.84 -4.73 -4.75
C ILE A 88 4.35 -4.95 -4.87
N ALA A 89 5.16 -4.10 -4.26
CA ALA A 89 6.61 -4.21 -4.35
C ALA A 89 7.11 -5.52 -3.73
N ASN A 90 6.50 -5.94 -2.60
CA ASN A 90 6.92 -7.16 -1.91
C ASN A 90 6.69 -8.41 -2.75
N VAL A 91 5.55 -8.51 -3.41
CA VAL A 91 5.28 -9.71 -4.22
C VAL A 91 6.07 -9.71 -5.52
N VAL A 92 6.32 -8.53 -6.10
CA VAL A 92 7.02 -8.43 -7.38
C VAL A 92 8.53 -8.62 -7.20
N PHE A 93 9.13 -7.94 -6.24
CA PHE A 93 10.57 -7.96 -6.05
C PHE A 93 11.03 -8.92 -4.94
N GLY A 94 10.13 -9.33 -4.07
CA GLY A 94 10.47 -10.15 -2.91
C GLY A 94 9.93 -11.58 -2.95
N SER A 95 9.47 -12.06 -4.09
CA SER A 95 8.98 -13.45 -4.20
C SER A 95 10.08 -14.47 -3.94
N VAL A 96 9.69 -15.62 -3.38
CA VAL A 96 10.60 -16.77 -3.14
C VAL A 96 9.95 -18.02 -3.74
N PRO A 97 10.54 -18.63 -4.77
CA PRO A 97 11.76 -18.20 -5.46
C PRO A 97 11.55 -16.88 -6.22
N PRO A 98 12.63 -16.17 -6.51
CA PRO A 98 12.52 -14.86 -7.17
C PRO A 98 12.08 -14.97 -8.62
N ILE A 99 11.38 -13.94 -9.07
CA ILE A 99 11.09 -13.79 -10.50
C ILE A 99 12.43 -13.60 -11.23
N ASN A 100 12.57 -14.24 -12.39
CA ASN A 100 13.77 -14.07 -13.21
C ASN A 100 14.03 -12.56 -13.41
N PRO A 101 15.21 -12.05 -13.01
CA PRO A 101 15.47 -10.62 -13.09
C PRO A 101 15.34 -10.04 -14.50
N ASN A 102 15.56 -10.82 -15.54
CA ASN A 102 15.38 -10.34 -16.92
C ASN A 102 13.92 -9.97 -17.22
N VAL A 103 12.96 -10.65 -16.60
CA VAL A 103 11.55 -10.30 -16.71
C VAL A 103 11.32 -8.91 -16.12
N LEU A 104 11.85 -8.67 -14.93
CA LEU A 104 11.67 -7.41 -14.21
C LEU A 104 12.40 -6.24 -14.88
N ILE A 105 13.61 -6.49 -15.40
CA ILE A 105 14.37 -5.49 -16.15
C ILE A 105 13.56 -4.99 -17.35
N LYS A 106 13.00 -5.91 -18.10
CA LYS A 106 12.23 -5.58 -19.31
C LYS A 106 10.85 -5.01 -18.97
N ALA A 107 10.16 -5.62 -18.01
CA ALA A 107 8.80 -5.20 -17.66
C ALA A 107 8.76 -3.79 -17.05
N PHE A 108 9.74 -3.45 -16.22
CA PHE A 108 9.80 -2.16 -15.54
C PHE A 108 10.76 -1.18 -16.17
N GLN A 109 11.49 -1.60 -17.22
CA GLN A 109 12.48 -0.75 -17.91
C GLN A 109 13.54 -0.20 -16.94
N LEU A 110 14.04 -1.08 -16.08
CA LEU A 110 15.02 -0.76 -15.05
C LEU A 110 16.37 -1.37 -15.40
N ASP A 111 17.46 -0.73 -14.93
CA ASP A 111 18.79 -1.30 -15.03
C ASP A 111 18.90 -2.57 -14.19
N LYS A 112 19.74 -3.48 -14.62
CA LYS A 112 20.00 -4.75 -13.92
C LYS A 112 20.39 -4.52 -12.46
N ASN A 113 21.26 -3.56 -12.19
CA ASN A 113 21.73 -3.26 -10.83
C ASN A 113 20.58 -2.81 -9.92
N VAL A 114 19.63 -2.05 -10.46
CA VAL A 114 18.45 -1.61 -9.72
C VAL A 114 17.56 -2.78 -9.39
N VAL A 115 17.30 -3.68 -10.35
CA VAL A 115 16.48 -4.87 -10.13
C VAL A 115 17.11 -5.78 -9.07
N GLU A 116 18.42 -6.02 -9.16
CA GLU A 116 19.13 -6.84 -8.19
C GLU A 116 19.03 -6.25 -6.78
N TYR A 117 19.22 -4.93 -6.65
CA TYR A 117 19.07 -4.23 -5.38
C TYR A 117 17.65 -4.40 -4.81
N LEU A 118 16.63 -4.19 -5.63
CA LEU A 118 15.23 -4.30 -5.19
C LEU A 118 14.89 -5.72 -4.76
N GLN A 119 15.36 -6.72 -5.49
CA GLN A 119 15.13 -8.12 -5.11
C GLN A 119 15.78 -8.46 -3.78
N ILE A 120 16.97 -7.93 -3.50
CA ILE A 120 17.60 -8.11 -2.19
C ILE A 120 16.81 -7.37 -1.10
N ALA A 121 16.43 -6.13 -1.38
CA ALA A 121 15.76 -5.27 -0.40
C ALA A 121 14.39 -5.81 0.02
N PHE A 122 13.63 -6.40 -0.90
CA PHE A 122 12.26 -6.86 -0.64
C PHE A 122 12.16 -8.34 -0.32
N THR A 123 13.20 -9.15 -0.54
CA THR A 123 13.15 -10.56 -0.17
C THR A 123 13.14 -10.70 1.35
N PRO A 124 12.20 -11.43 1.93
CA PRO A 124 12.18 -11.64 3.38
C PRO A 124 13.38 -12.48 3.84
N ASN A 125 13.86 -12.17 5.03
CA ASN A 125 14.97 -12.91 5.65
C ASN A 125 14.51 -14.25 6.22
#